data_568a386cf8a7f5b4b7119746cfa3a08e
#
_entry.id   568a386cf8a7f5b4b7119746cfa3a08e
#
_cell.length_a   1.000
_cell.length_b   1.000
_cell.length_c   1.000
_cell.angle_alpha   90.00
_cell.angle_beta   90.00
_cell.angle_gamma   90.00
#
_symmetry.space_group_name_H-M   'P 1'
#
loop_
_entity.id
_entity.type
_entity.pdbx_description
1 polymer ?
#
loop_
_entity_poly.entity_id
_entity_poly.type
_entity_poly.pdbx_seq_one_letter_code
_entity_poly.pdbx_strand_id
1 'polypeptide(L)'
;MSEWLVALILSIVEGLTEFLPVSSTGHLILVNEFATFSDEKFSRTFDMFIQVGAIGSVLIYFWKKLWIIDEVDKSLKKDTIDIWIKTIIGVIPALILGFLFKDFIEEKLLNSKVVAVSLII
;
A
#
# COMPACT_ATOMS: atom_id res chain seq x y z
N MET A 1 -13.75 -9.81 -19.61
CA MET A 1 -13.96 -8.39 -19.23
C MET A 1 -12.95 -7.55 -20.00
N SER A 2 -13.25 -6.31 -20.37
CA SER A 2 -12.22 -5.51 -21.04
C SER A 2 -11.12 -5.11 -20.04
N GLU A 3 -9.87 -5.04 -20.49
CA GLU A 3 -8.75 -4.68 -19.60
C GLU A 3 -8.89 -3.28 -18.99
N TRP A 4 -9.50 -2.37 -19.72
CA TRP A 4 -9.85 -1.03 -19.19
C TRP A 4 -10.82 -1.07 -18.02
N LEU A 5 -11.79 -1.99 -18.06
CA LEU A 5 -12.74 -2.16 -16.96
C LEU A 5 -12.07 -2.82 -15.75
N VAL A 6 -11.17 -3.78 -15.98
CA VAL A 6 -10.34 -4.36 -14.92
C VAL A 6 -9.50 -3.27 -14.25
N ALA A 7 -8.77 -2.48 -15.03
CA ALA A 7 -7.96 -1.38 -14.53
C ALA A 7 -8.78 -0.39 -13.69
N LEU A 8 -9.97 -0.02 -14.17
CA LEU A 8 -10.86 0.90 -13.46
C LEU A 8 -11.33 0.32 -12.12
N ILE A 9 -11.77 -0.94 -12.10
CA ILE A 9 -12.24 -1.61 -10.86
C ILE A 9 -11.11 -1.68 -9.84
N LEU A 10 -9.93 -2.19 -10.21
CA LEU A 10 -8.78 -2.32 -9.32
C LEU A 10 -8.34 -0.96 -8.78
N SER A 11 -8.29 0.07 -9.64
CA SER A 11 -7.92 1.43 -9.22
C SER A 11 -8.91 2.06 -8.25
N ILE A 12 -10.21 1.82 -8.42
CA ILE A 12 -11.25 2.30 -7.48
C ILE A 12 -11.12 1.58 -6.14
N VAL A 13 -10.96 0.25 -6.16
CA VAL A 13 -10.78 -0.54 -4.93
C VAL A 13 -9.56 -0.06 -4.16
N GLU A 14 -8.42 0.07 -4.83
CA GLU A 14 -7.19 0.57 -4.23
C GLU A 14 -7.37 1.96 -3.64
N GLY A 15 -7.89 2.91 -4.43
CA GLY A 15 -8.08 4.29 -3.99
C GLY A 15 -9.04 4.47 -2.82
N LEU A 16 -10.00 3.55 -2.64
CA LEU A 16 -10.90 3.56 -1.49
C LEU A 16 -10.31 2.85 -0.27
N THR A 17 -9.63 1.71 -0.47
CA THR A 17 -9.20 0.86 0.64
C THR A 17 -7.83 1.21 1.19
N GLU A 18 -6.97 1.90 0.42
CA GLU A 18 -5.63 2.30 0.89
C GLU A 18 -5.68 3.29 2.05
N PHE A 19 -6.68 4.17 2.07
CA PHE A 19 -6.82 5.18 3.13
C PHE A 19 -7.67 4.71 4.32
N LEU A 20 -8.22 3.52 4.24
CA LEU A 20 -8.96 2.88 5.32
C LEU A 20 -8.11 1.79 5.97
N PRO A 21 -8.23 1.56 7.29
CA PRO A 21 -7.47 0.50 7.96
C PRO A 21 -8.07 -0.90 7.70
N VAL A 22 -8.23 -1.27 6.42
CA VAL A 22 -8.93 -2.49 5.99
C VAL A 22 -8.10 -3.39 5.07
N SER A 23 -6.81 -3.10 4.89
CA SER A 23 -5.88 -3.82 3.99
C SER A 23 -6.28 -3.72 2.51
N SER A 24 -5.74 -2.72 1.80
CA SER A 24 -5.92 -2.57 0.34
C SER A 24 -5.39 -3.77 -0.43
N THR A 25 -4.21 -4.26 -0.09
CA THR A 25 -3.62 -5.47 -0.69
C THR A 25 -4.56 -6.68 -0.55
N GLY A 26 -5.17 -6.87 0.62
CA GLY A 26 -6.14 -7.94 0.82
C GLY A 26 -7.36 -7.82 -0.09
N HIS A 27 -7.89 -6.62 -0.26
CA HIS A 27 -9.00 -6.37 -1.17
C HIS A 27 -8.61 -6.58 -2.63
N LEU A 28 -7.42 -6.13 -3.06
CA LEU A 28 -6.93 -6.39 -4.42
C LEU A 28 -6.80 -7.89 -4.69
N ILE A 29 -6.26 -8.69 -3.76
CA ILE A 29 -6.16 -10.14 -3.92
C ILE A 29 -7.54 -10.77 -4.16
N LEU A 30 -8.55 -10.37 -3.39
CA LEU A 30 -9.91 -10.90 -3.55
C LEU A 30 -10.57 -10.43 -4.85
N VAL A 31 -10.40 -9.17 -5.22
CA VAL A 31 -10.99 -8.64 -6.45
C VAL A 31 -10.33 -9.23 -7.69
N ASN A 32 -9.02 -9.50 -7.65
CA ASN A 32 -8.30 -10.17 -8.75
C ASN A 32 -8.83 -11.59 -9.07
N GLU A 33 -9.55 -12.25 -8.16
CA GLU A 33 -10.23 -13.53 -8.46
C GLU A 33 -11.37 -13.34 -9.48
N PHE A 34 -11.96 -12.16 -9.57
CA PHE A 34 -13.10 -11.85 -10.42
C PHE A 34 -12.77 -10.90 -11.56
N ALA A 35 -11.81 -10.02 -11.35
CA ALA A 35 -11.39 -8.96 -12.24
C ALA A 35 -9.87 -8.92 -12.33
N THR A 36 -9.29 -9.74 -13.21
CA THR A 36 -7.85 -9.80 -13.44
C THR A 36 -7.52 -9.54 -14.91
N PHE A 37 -6.31 -9.10 -15.18
CA PHE A 37 -5.77 -9.00 -16.54
C PHE A 37 -5.45 -10.38 -17.10
N SER A 38 -5.40 -10.49 -18.43
CA SER A 38 -5.06 -11.73 -19.10
C SER A 38 -3.63 -12.21 -18.81
N ASP A 39 -2.71 -11.28 -18.56
CA ASP A 39 -1.33 -11.53 -18.14
C ASP A 39 -1.19 -11.35 -16.63
N GLU A 40 -0.95 -12.45 -15.93
CA GLU A 40 -0.78 -12.47 -14.47
C GLU A 40 0.40 -11.58 -13.99
N LYS A 41 1.49 -11.55 -14.75
CA LYS A 41 2.66 -10.73 -14.43
C LYS A 41 2.33 -9.24 -14.57
N PHE A 42 1.56 -8.88 -15.60
CA PHE A 42 1.06 -7.52 -15.78
C PHE A 42 0.11 -7.13 -14.65
N SER A 43 -0.80 -8.03 -14.23
CA SER A 43 -1.73 -7.79 -13.12
C SER A 43 -0.99 -7.41 -11.84
N ARG A 44 -0.02 -8.21 -11.44
CA ARG A 44 0.81 -7.92 -10.24
C ARG A 44 1.57 -6.59 -10.34
N THR A 45 2.09 -6.30 -11.52
CA THR A 45 2.80 -5.03 -11.77
C THR A 45 1.83 -3.85 -11.68
N PHE A 46 0.64 -3.99 -12.25
CA PHE A 46 -0.40 -2.96 -12.20
C PHE A 46 -0.84 -2.67 -10.78
N ASP A 47 -1.09 -3.71 -9.96
CA ASP A 47 -1.42 -3.57 -8.55
C ASP A 47 -0.36 -2.74 -7.79
N MET A 48 0.93 -3.01 -8.02
CA MET A 48 2.00 -2.21 -7.43
C MET A 48 1.96 -0.75 -7.89
N PHE A 49 1.67 -0.49 -9.17
CA PHE A 49 1.61 0.87 -9.69
C PHE A 49 0.48 1.70 -9.11
N ILE A 50 -0.71 1.12 -8.94
CA ILE A 50 -1.84 1.83 -8.34
C ILE A 50 -1.60 2.10 -6.85
N GLN A 51 -0.94 1.20 -6.11
CA GLN A 51 -0.52 1.41 -4.73
C GLN A 51 0.47 2.60 -4.63
N VAL A 52 1.48 2.63 -5.49
CA VAL A 52 2.42 3.77 -5.55
C VAL A 52 1.69 5.07 -5.87
N GLY A 53 0.69 5.03 -6.75
CA GLY A 53 -0.16 6.19 -7.07
C GLY A 53 -0.96 6.69 -5.86
N ALA A 54 -1.56 5.78 -5.10
CA ALA A 54 -2.30 6.09 -3.89
C ALA A 54 -1.38 6.72 -2.82
N ILE A 55 -0.23 6.11 -2.55
CA ILE A 55 0.79 6.65 -1.63
C ILE A 55 1.30 8.02 -2.11
N GLY A 56 1.52 8.17 -3.41
CA GLY A 56 1.92 9.43 -4.03
C GLY A 56 0.95 10.57 -3.74
N SER A 57 -0.37 10.30 -3.74
CA SER A 57 -1.38 11.29 -3.40
C SER A 57 -1.27 11.81 -1.96
N VAL A 58 -0.92 10.93 -1.01
CA VAL A 58 -0.65 11.30 0.38
C VAL A 58 0.57 12.21 0.48
N LEU A 59 1.64 11.88 -0.22
CA LEU A 59 2.85 12.70 -0.24
C LEU A 59 2.56 14.10 -0.78
N ILE A 60 1.75 14.22 -1.84
CA ILE A 60 1.35 15.51 -2.42
C ILE A 60 0.47 16.28 -1.44
N TYR A 61 -0.55 15.63 -0.87
CA TYR A 61 -1.49 16.28 0.04
C TYR A 61 -0.82 16.77 1.33
N PHE A 62 0.05 15.96 1.91
CA PHE A 62 0.74 16.28 3.16
C PHE A 62 2.14 16.87 2.95
N TRP A 63 2.49 17.30 1.73
CA TRP A 63 3.83 17.78 1.38
C TRP A 63 4.39 18.79 2.39
N LYS A 64 3.63 19.82 2.70
CA LYS A 64 4.06 20.87 3.65
C LYS A 64 4.29 20.36 5.08
N LYS A 65 3.53 19.33 5.48
CA LYS A 65 3.67 18.70 6.81
C LYS A 65 4.85 17.75 6.88
N LEU A 66 5.14 17.07 5.77
CA LEU A 66 6.25 16.12 5.68
C LEU A 66 7.60 16.81 5.43
N TRP A 67 7.58 18.06 4.96
CA TRP A 67 8.81 18.81 4.69
C TRP A 67 9.47 19.24 6.01
N ILE A 68 10.77 18.93 6.15
CA ILE A 68 11.53 19.08 7.39
C ILE A 68 11.91 20.54 7.67
N ILE A 69 11.96 21.38 6.62
CA ILE A 69 12.39 22.78 6.73
C ILE A 69 11.17 23.69 6.78
N ASP A 70 11.11 24.61 7.73
CA ASP A 70 10.08 25.64 7.77
C ASP A 70 10.23 26.61 6.59
N GLU A 71 9.12 26.98 5.97
CA GLU A 71 9.12 27.87 4.80
C GLU A 71 9.42 29.33 5.18
N VAL A 72 9.13 29.73 6.41
CA VAL A 72 9.21 31.10 6.89
C VAL A 72 10.58 31.42 7.49
N ASP A 73 10.98 30.67 8.51
CA ASP A 73 12.22 30.94 9.27
C ASP A 73 13.41 30.07 8.86
N LYS A 74 13.22 29.15 7.89
CA LYS A 74 14.24 28.18 7.42
C LYS A 74 14.79 27.29 8.53
N SER A 75 14.13 27.20 9.66
CA SER A 75 14.48 26.31 10.76
C SER A 75 14.05 24.87 10.51
N LEU A 76 14.62 23.94 11.27
CA LEU A 76 14.20 22.54 11.24
C LEU A 76 12.93 22.34 12.06
N LYS A 77 11.92 21.77 11.45
CA LYS A 77 10.67 21.38 12.14
C LYS A 77 10.92 20.16 13.03
N LYS A 78 11.15 20.38 14.31
CA LYS A 78 11.44 19.31 15.28
C LYS A 78 10.33 18.25 15.31
N ASP A 79 9.07 18.64 15.25
CA ASP A 79 7.92 17.75 15.24
C ASP A 79 7.94 16.82 14.00
N THR A 80 8.31 17.37 12.84
CA THR A 80 8.42 16.58 11.60
C THR A 80 9.60 15.58 11.68
N ILE A 81 10.73 15.99 12.23
CA ILE A 81 11.89 15.11 12.44
C ILE A 81 11.52 13.97 13.41
N ASP A 82 10.82 14.27 14.48
CA ASP A 82 10.35 13.28 15.47
C ASP A 82 9.40 12.25 14.83
N ILE A 83 8.49 12.71 13.97
CA ILE A 83 7.62 11.81 13.19
C ILE A 83 8.46 10.88 12.29
N TRP A 84 9.45 11.41 11.58
CA TRP A 84 10.30 10.60 10.71
C TRP A 84 11.11 9.56 11.49
N ILE A 85 11.70 9.95 12.61
CA ILE A 85 12.46 9.03 13.48
C ILE A 85 11.56 7.91 14.00
N LYS A 86 10.37 8.25 14.53
CA LYS A 86 9.41 7.26 15.03
C LYS A 86 8.93 6.32 13.93
N THR A 87 8.69 6.85 12.73
CA THR A 87 8.29 6.05 11.57
C THR A 87 9.38 5.06 11.19
N ILE A 88 10.63 5.51 11.09
CA ILE A 88 11.77 4.63 10.74
C ILE A 88 11.92 3.53 11.79
N ILE A 89 11.91 3.88 13.08
CA ILE A 89 12.02 2.90 14.18
C ILE A 89 10.87 1.89 14.12
N GLY A 90 9.64 2.36 13.87
CA GLY A 90 8.46 1.50 13.81
C GLY A 90 8.45 0.54 12.61
N VAL A 91 9.08 0.91 11.50
CA VAL A 91 9.15 0.09 10.28
C VAL A 91 10.21 -1.02 10.39
N ILE A 92 11.29 -0.81 11.16
CA ILE A 92 12.40 -1.76 11.26
C ILE A 92 11.96 -3.20 11.61
N PRO A 93 11.12 -3.45 12.64
CA PRO A 93 10.67 -4.80 12.97
C PRO A 93 9.91 -5.47 11.82
N ALA A 94 9.04 -4.71 11.14
CA ALA A 94 8.27 -5.21 10.00
C ALA A 94 9.17 -5.57 8.81
N LEU A 95 10.20 -4.77 8.53
CA LEU A 95 11.17 -5.08 7.47
C LEU A 95 11.97 -6.34 7.79
N ILE A 96 12.44 -6.49 9.04
CA ILE A 96 13.20 -7.67 9.45
C ILE A 96 12.32 -8.94 9.32
N LEU A 97 11.11 -8.92 9.87
CA LEU A 97 10.19 -10.05 9.81
C LEU A 97 9.74 -10.34 8.37
N GLY A 98 9.43 -9.31 7.59
CA GLY A 98 9.05 -9.44 6.19
C GLY A 98 10.16 -10.08 5.35
N PHE A 99 11.41 -9.70 5.58
CA PHE A 99 12.55 -10.28 4.86
C PHE A 99 12.83 -11.72 5.30
N LEU A 100 12.78 -12.02 6.60
CA LEU A 100 13.04 -13.37 7.14
C LEU A 100 11.95 -14.38 6.76
N PHE A 101 10.70 -13.95 6.68
CA PHE A 101 9.55 -14.82 6.43
C PHE A 101 8.92 -14.61 5.06
N LYS A 102 9.65 -13.98 4.12
CA LYS A 102 9.14 -13.64 2.78
C LYS A 102 8.47 -14.83 2.09
N ASP A 103 9.19 -15.95 1.93
CA ASP A 103 8.69 -17.13 1.22
C ASP A 103 7.47 -17.74 1.91
N PHE A 104 7.47 -17.79 3.24
CA PHE A 104 6.32 -18.26 4.02
C PHE A 104 5.09 -17.36 3.84
N ILE A 105 5.30 -16.04 3.83
CA ILE A 105 4.23 -15.06 3.65
C ILE A 105 3.63 -15.22 2.25
N GLU A 106 4.48 -15.27 1.21
CA GLU A 106 4.03 -15.39 -0.18
C GLU A 106 3.28 -16.70 -0.43
N GLU A 107 3.80 -17.84 0.05
CA GLU A 107 3.20 -19.16 -0.21
C GLU A 107 1.97 -19.45 0.65
N LYS A 108 1.96 -19.03 1.90
CA LYS A 108 0.95 -19.47 2.88
C LYS A 108 -0.08 -18.40 3.24
N LEU A 109 0.32 -17.13 3.25
CA LEU A 109 -0.55 -16.06 3.73
C LEU A 109 -1.21 -15.27 2.61
N LEU A 110 -0.55 -15.09 1.46
CA LEU A 110 -1.08 -14.32 0.33
C LEU A 110 -1.94 -15.16 -0.62
N ASN A 111 -2.79 -16.03 -0.08
CA ASN A 111 -3.81 -16.71 -0.88
C ASN A 111 -5.21 -16.21 -0.52
N SER A 112 -6.11 -16.18 -1.49
CA SER A 112 -7.44 -15.59 -1.40
C SER A 112 -8.27 -16.13 -0.22
N LYS A 113 -8.12 -17.41 0.14
CA LYS A 113 -8.89 -18.01 1.26
C LYS A 113 -8.40 -17.49 2.61
N VAL A 114 -7.08 -17.46 2.84
CA VAL A 114 -6.48 -16.93 4.07
C VAL A 114 -6.78 -15.44 4.20
N VAL A 115 -6.63 -14.69 3.11
CA VAL A 115 -6.94 -13.26 3.06
C VAL A 115 -8.40 -13.01 3.38
N ALA A 116 -9.34 -13.74 2.76
CA ALA A 116 -10.78 -13.58 3.03
C ALA A 116 -11.11 -13.81 4.51
N VAL A 117 -10.58 -14.88 5.10
CA VAL A 117 -10.79 -15.17 6.54
C VAL A 117 -10.19 -14.07 7.40
N SER A 118 -8.98 -13.61 7.09
CA SER A 118 -8.29 -12.56 7.87
C SER A 118 -8.98 -11.19 7.79
N LEU A 119 -9.72 -10.91 6.73
CA LEU A 119 -10.48 -9.66 6.60
C LEU A 119 -11.82 -9.69 7.37
N ILE A 120 -12.31 -10.88 7.74
CA ILE A 120 -13.57 -11.04 8.49
C ILE A 120 -13.33 -10.97 10.01
N ILE A 121 -12.15 -11.36 10.48
CA ILE A 121 -11.76 -11.38 11.91
C ILE A 121 -11.25 -10.02 12.35
#